data_64f181819dda3f9514c38d87d11b1682
#
_entry.id   64f181819dda3f9514c38d87d11b1682
#
_cell.length_a   1.000
_cell.length_b   1.000
_cell.length_c   1.000
_cell.angle_alpha   90.00
_cell.angle_beta   90.00
_cell.angle_gamma   90.00
#
_symmetry.space_group_name_H-M   'P 1'
#
loop_
_entity.id
_entity.type
_entity.pdbx_description
1 polymer ?
#
loop_
_entity_poly.entity_id
_entity_poly.type
_entity_poly.pdbx_seq_one_letter_code
_entity_poly.pdbx_strand_id
1 'polypeptide(L)'
;MSKVSDFLNSKIVKSDVGEETVLTWKETLSYALGRGAQGMNTSMTSSKYINFFLTDVLFKKLPNPMGVASKIRFFCGIFDAINDPMMGVLVDKTRTKDGQMRPYIRWAPLFVSLVMVLFFVGSANASPVFNIIYTTFLFVMLDVTYTAFDIPMGALAFSITPSGIERTKLFGVSSITRSVVGALPQVFVAGAALLPYFKDHTPQAYLTSA
;
A
#
# COMPACT_ATOMS: atom_id res chain seq x y z
N MET A 1 9.17 -3.29 -32.63
CA MET A 1 9.01 -4.18 -31.46
C MET A 1 10.35 -4.66 -30.87
N SER A 2 11.43 -4.79 -31.64
CA SER A 2 12.75 -5.30 -31.16
C SER A 2 13.43 -4.39 -30.12
N LYS A 3 13.53 -3.08 -30.36
CA LYS A 3 14.26 -2.15 -29.45
C LYS A 3 13.75 -2.09 -28.01
N VAL A 4 12.44 -2.21 -27.82
CA VAL A 4 11.84 -2.20 -26.47
C VAL A 4 12.12 -3.52 -25.75
N SER A 5 12.03 -4.66 -26.46
CA SER A 5 12.37 -5.96 -25.87
C SER A 5 13.86 -6.05 -25.53
N ASP A 6 14.73 -5.50 -26.36
CA ASP A 6 16.17 -5.48 -26.12
C ASP A 6 16.53 -4.61 -24.91
N PHE A 7 15.86 -3.45 -24.76
CA PHE A 7 16.01 -2.60 -23.58
C PHE A 7 15.52 -3.31 -22.31
N LEU A 8 14.33 -3.92 -22.35
CA LEU A 8 13.77 -4.62 -21.18
C LEU A 8 14.61 -5.82 -20.73
N ASN A 9 15.29 -6.49 -21.67
CA ASN A 9 16.17 -7.60 -21.37
C ASN A 9 17.61 -7.16 -21.06
N SER A 10 17.94 -5.88 -21.20
CA SER A 10 19.26 -5.37 -20.83
C SER A 10 19.45 -5.33 -19.32
N LYS A 11 20.67 -5.50 -18.87
CA LYS A 11 21.03 -5.43 -17.45
C LYS A 11 20.96 -4.00 -16.93
N ILE A 12 20.48 -3.83 -15.69
CA ILE A 12 20.38 -2.52 -15.03
C ILE A 12 21.76 -1.91 -14.69
N VAL A 13 22.77 -2.77 -14.47
CA VAL A 13 24.15 -2.40 -14.22
C VAL A 13 25.03 -3.04 -15.27
N LYS A 14 25.93 -2.26 -15.87
CA LYS A 14 26.97 -2.81 -16.75
C LYS A 14 28.05 -3.51 -15.92
N SER A 15 28.61 -4.60 -16.43
CA SER A 15 29.47 -5.55 -15.72
C SER A 15 30.88 -5.04 -15.34
N ASP A 16 31.15 -3.74 -15.41
CA ASP A 16 32.48 -3.17 -15.17
C ASP A 16 32.86 -3.06 -13.67
N VAL A 17 32.00 -3.53 -12.76
CA VAL A 17 32.12 -3.30 -11.30
C VAL A 17 32.53 -4.56 -10.53
N GLY A 18 32.96 -5.64 -11.16
CA GLY A 18 33.49 -6.82 -10.47
C GLY A 18 32.48 -7.66 -9.66
N GLU A 19 31.20 -7.28 -9.60
CA GLU A 19 30.12 -8.05 -8.98
C GLU A 19 29.27 -8.75 -10.07
N GLU A 20 28.75 -9.94 -9.75
CA GLU A 20 27.81 -10.62 -10.63
C GLU A 20 26.51 -9.80 -10.74
N THR A 21 26.27 -9.24 -11.92
CA THR A 21 25.05 -8.50 -12.21
C THR A 21 24.03 -9.42 -12.88
N VAL A 22 22.89 -9.62 -12.25
CA VAL A 22 21.84 -10.55 -12.71
C VAL A 22 20.57 -9.81 -13.12
N LEU A 23 20.32 -8.62 -12.57
CA LEU A 23 19.02 -7.94 -12.65
C LEU A 23 18.81 -7.27 -14.01
N THR A 24 17.68 -7.60 -14.64
CA THR A 24 17.23 -6.98 -15.89
C THR A 24 16.28 -5.80 -15.63
N TRP A 25 16.13 -4.90 -16.60
CA TRP A 25 15.14 -3.83 -16.53
C TRP A 25 13.72 -4.34 -16.42
N LYS A 26 13.41 -5.49 -17.02
CA LYS A 26 12.09 -6.12 -16.92
C LYS A 26 11.76 -6.50 -15.47
N GLU A 27 12.69 -7.13 -14.79
CA GLU A 27 12.53 -7.51 -13.37
C GLU A 27 12.46 -6.29 -12.47
N THR A 28 13.32 -5.29 -12.71
CA THR A 28 13.32 -4.03 -11.99
C THR A 28 11.99 -3.30 -12.11
N LEU A 29 11.44 -3.17 -13.32
CA LEU A 29 10.15 -2.50 -13.53
C LEU A 29 8.98 -3.30 -12.93
N SER A 30 9.01 -4.63 -13.04
CA SER A 30 7.98 -5.49 -12.44
C SER A 30 7.96 -5.34 -10.91
N TYR A 31 9.12 -5.34 -10.27
CA TYR A 31 9.24 -5.08 -8.84
C TYR A 31 8.80 -3.66 -8.48
N ALA A 32 9.25 -2.65 -9.25
CA ALA A 32 8.90 -1.25 -9.02
C ALA A 32 7.39 -0.99 -9.13
N LEU A 33 6.69 -1.65 -10.07
CA LEU A 33 5.23 -1.55 -10.19
C LEU A 33 4.52 -2.14 -8.96
N GLY A 34 5.00 -3.26 -8.43
CA GLY A 34 4.51 -3.81 -7.16
C GLY A 34 4.69 -2.83 -5.99
N ARG A 35 5.85 -2.17 -5.91
CA ARG A 35 6.09 -1.10 -4.92
C ARG A 35 5.22 0.13 -5.19
N GLY A 36 4.90 0.42 -6.46
CA GLY A 36 3.94 1.46 -6.84
C GLY A 36 2.54 1.20 -6.29
N ALA A 37 2.04 -0.01 -6.38
CA ALA A 37 0.76 -0.42 -5.80
C ALA A 37 0.73 -0.23 -4.27
N GLN A 38 1.84 -0.54 -3.57
CA GLN A 38 1.98 -0.22 -2.15
C GLN A 38 1.92 1.29 -1.89
N GLY A 39 2.52 2.09 -2.79
CA GLY A 39 2.46 3.55 -2.73
C GLY A 39 1.03 4.09 -2.81
N MET A 40 0.19 3.53 -3.66
CA MET A 40 -1.23 3.89 -3.75
C MET A 40 -1.95 3.64 -2.42
N ASN A 41 -1.77 2.46 -1.84
CA ASN A 41 -2.37 2.13 -0.54
C ASN A 41 -1.91 3.08 0.57
N THR A 42 -0.59 3.26 0.71
CA THR A 42 -0.01 4.17 1.72
C THR A 42 -0.51 5.61 1.53
N SER A 43 -0.65 6.06 0.28
CA SER A 43 -1.17 7.39 -0.04
C SER A 43 -2.61 7.56 0.43
N MET A 44 -3.46 6.56 0.24
CA MET A 44 -4.86 6.61 0.69
C MET A 44 -4.98 6.53 2.20
N THR A 45 -4.22 5.66 2.88
CA THR A 45 -4.30 5.45 4.33
C THR A 45 -3.64 6.55 5.15
N SER A 46 -2.51 7.09 4.67
CA SER A 46 -1.76 8.16 5.36
C SER A 46 -2.19 9.56 4.94
N SER A 47 -3.10 9.67 3.96
CA SER A 47 -3.47 10.95 3.36
C SER A 47 -4.44 11.76 4.22
N LYS A 48 -4.55 13.04 3.87
CA LYS A 48 -5.55 13.94 4.43
C LYS A 48 -6.99 13.42 4.22
N TYR A 49 -7.20 12.61 3.17
CA TYR A 49 -8.51 12.08 2.80
C TYR A 49 -9.09 11.14 3.83
N ILE A 50 -8.30 10.20 4.34
CA ILE A 50 -8.81 9.29 5.36
C ILE A 50 -9.09 10.03 6.67
N ASN A 51 -8.28 11.03 7.02
CA ASN A 51 -8.54 11.87 8.18
C ASN A 51 -9.83 12.65 8.01
N PHE A 52 -10.02 13.30 6.86
CA PHE A 52 -11.26 13.99 6.54
C PHE A 52 -12.47 13.04 6.60
N PHE A 53 -12.38 11.87 5.97
CA PHE A 53 -13.47 10.89 5.99
C PHE A 53 -13.81 10.45 7.42
N LEU A 54 -12.81 10.23 8.26
CA LEU A 54 -13.01 9.87 9.66
C LEU A 54 -13.67 11.00 10.46
N THR A 55 -13.15 12.23 10.34
CA THR A 55 -13.59 13.35 11.19
C THR A 55 -14.90 13.96 10.74
N ASP A 56 -15.06 14.15 9.43
CA ASP A 56 -16.18 14.90 8.84
C ASP A 56 -17.34 14.02 8.40
N VAL A 57 -17.11 12.70 8.23
CA VAL A 57 -18.14 11.75 7.83
C VAL A 57 -18.49 10.80 8.97
N LEU A 58 -17.55 9.95 9.40
CA LEU A 58 -17.84 8.87 10.35
C LEU A 58 -18.01 9.36 11.78
N PHE A 59 -17.18 10.28 12.23
CA PHE A 59 -17.15 10.77 13.62
C PHE A 59 -17.78 12.15 13.80
N LYS A 60 -18.47 12.67 12.78
CA LYS A 60 -19.11 13.99 12.80
C LYS A 60 -20.02 14.22 14.01
N LYS A 61 -20.66 13.16 14.53
CA LYS A 61 -21.56 13.23 15.70
C LYS A 61 -20.84 13.21 17.05
N LEU A 62 -19.51 13.03 17.06
CA LEU A 62 -18.73 12.99 18.29
C LEU A 62 -18.25 14.39 18.70
N PRO A 63 -18.13 14.69 20.01
CA PRO A 63 -17.67 16.00 20.48
C PRO A 63 -16.21 16.31 20.13
N ASN A 64 -15.37 15.27 19.94
CA ASN A 64 -13.98 15.42 19.53
C ASN A 64 -13.57 14.34 18.49
N PRO A 65 -13.97 14.51 17.21
CA PRO A 65 -13.71 13.52 16.16
C PRO A 65 -12.22 13.24 15.94
N MET A 66 -11.39 14.30 15.92
CA MET A 66 -9.94 14.17 15.71
C MET A 66 -9.26 13.44 16.86
N GLY A 67 -9.66 13.72 18.10
CA GLY A 67 -9.12 13.03 19.27
C GLY A 67 -9.44 11.54 19.27
N VAL A 68 -10.64 11.15 18.83
CA VAL A 68 -11.01 9.73 18.68
C VAL A 68 -10.20 9.06 17.58
N ALA A 69 -10.11 9.68 16.41
CA ALA A 69 -9.30 9.16 15.29
C ALA A 69 -7.83 8.98 15.69
N SER A 70 -7.26 9.94 16.41
CA SER A 70 -5.86 9.88 16.87
C SER A 70 -5.64 8.76 17.88
N LYS A 71 -6.58 8.52 18.81
CA LYS A 71 -6.52 7.40 19.76
C LYS A 71 -6.56 6.06 19.05
N ILE A 72 -7.48 5.89 18.09
CA ILE A 72 -7.57 4.66 17.29
C ILE A 72 -6.24 4.39 16.59
N ARG A 73 -5.67 5.40 15.92
CA ARG A 73 -4.38 5.25 15.23
C ARG A 73 -3.23 4.93 16.19
N PHE A 74 -3.22 5.52 17.37
CA PHE A 74 -2.20 5.22 18.37
C PHE A 74 -2.24 3.75 18.81
N PHE A 75 -3.44 3.22 19.12
CA PHE A 75 -3.58 1.80 19.47
C PHE A 75 -3.26 0.87 18.30
N CYS A 76 -3.67 1.20 17.08
CA CYS A 76 -3.30 0.44 15.88
C CYS A 76 -1.78 0.46 15.66
N GLY A 77 -1.08 1.57 15.91
CA GLY A 77 0.38 1.63 15.80
C GLY A 77 1.11 0.75 16.84
N ILE A 78 0.54 0.58 18.05
CA ILE A 78 1.07 -0.40 19.01
C ILE A 78 0.87 -1.82 18.50
N PHE A 79 -0.29 -2.10 17.92
CA PHE A 79 -0.59 -3.40 17.32
C PHE A 79 0.36 -3.71 16.16
N ASP A 80 0.62 -2.74 15.27
CA ASP A 80 1.54 -2.83 14.14
C ASP A 80 2.96 -3.24 14.58
N ALA A 81 3.47 -2.60 15.63
CA ALA A 81 4.78 -2.94 16.20
C ALA A 81 4.91 -4.40 16.67
N ILE A 82 3.79 -5.06 17.00
CA ILE A 82 3.74 -6.48 17.35
C ILE A 82 3.50 -7.35 16.11
N ASN A 83 2.62 -6.88 15.22
CA ASN A 83 2.23 -7.60 14.01
C ASN A 83 3.39 -7.77 13.02
N ASP A 84 4.25 -6.78 12.85
CA ASP A 84 5.37 -6.82 11.91
C ASP A 84 6.36 -7.95 12.19
N PRO A 85 6.91 -8.12 13.42
CA PRO A 85 7.76 -9.26 13.74
C PRO A 85 7.05 -10.61 13.59
N MET A 86 5.78 -10.69 13.98
CA MET A 86 4.99 -11.92 13.85
C MET A 86 4.82 -12.31 12.38
N MET A 87 4.52 -11.36 11.51
CA MET A 87 4.38 -11.59 10.08
C MET A 87 5.72 -12.01 9.46
N GLY A 88 6.84 -11.39 9.86
CA GLY A 88 8.17 -11.81 9.43
C GLY A 88 8.44 -13.27 9.73
N VAL A 89 8.19 -13.72 10.96
CA VAL A 89 8.33 -15.14 11.37
C VAL A 89 7.37 -16.05 10.57
N LEU A 90 6.16 -15.60 10.31
CA LEU A 90 5.18 -16.37 9.53
C LEU A 90 5.65 -16.59 8.09
N VAL A 91 6.14 -15.53 7.44
CA VAL A 91 6.70 -15.59 6.08
C VAL A 91 7.91 -16.52 6.04
N ASP A 92 8.82 -16.40 6.99
CA ASP A 92 10.04 -17.25 7.06
C ASP A 92 9.72 -18.74 7.27
N LYS A 93 8.65 -19.04 7.99
CA LYS A 93 8.18 -20.42 8.20
C LYS A 93 7.37 -20.98 7.03
N THR A 94 6.91 -20.14 6.14
CA THR A 94 6.07 -20.55 5.01
C THR A 94 6.90 -21.37 4.01
N ARG A 95 6.42 -22.57 3.70
CA ARG A 95 7.04 -23.49 2.73
C ARG A 95 6.02 -23.85 1.67
N THR A 96 6.05 -23.17 0.52
CA THR A 96 5.18 -23.49 -0.61
C THR A 96 6.00 -23.88 -1.84
N LYS A 97 5.34 -24.52 -2.82
CA LYS A 97 5.98 -24.90 -4.09
C LYS A 97 6.49 -23.67 -4.86
N ASP A 98 5.85 -22.53 -4.67
CA ASP A 98 6.20 -21.25 -5.32
C ASP A 98 7.23 -20.42 -4.53
N GLY A 99 7.72 -20.94 -3.39
CA GLY A 99 8.62 -20.23 -2.47
C GLY A 99 7.89 -19.59 -1.29
N GLN A 100 8.64 -18.85 -0.46
CA GLN A 100 8.12 -18.29 0.80
C GLN A 100 7.29 -17.01 0.59
N MET A 101 7.70 -16.14 -0.33
CA MET A 101 7.18 -14.77 -0.49
C MET A 101 6.06 -14.65 -1.53
N ARG A 102 6.12 -15.46 -2.61
CA ARG A 102 5.18 -15.36 -3.75
C ARG A 102 3.70 -15.50 -3.37
N PRO A 103 3.27 -16.41 -2.49
CA PRO A 103 1.86 -16.53 -2.14
C PRO A 103 1.33 -15.24 -1.50
N TYR A 104 2.10 -14.61 -0.62
CA TYR A 104 1.72 -13.34 0.00
C TYR A 104 1.62 -12.21 -1.02
N ILE A 105 2.64 -12.03 -1.86
CA ILE A 105 2.66 -10.99 -2.91
C ILE A 105 1.50 -11.17 -3.88
N ARG A 106 1.06 -12.40 -4.15
CA ARG A 106 -0.04 -12.70 -5.07
C ARG A 106 -1.42 -12.41 -4.48
N TRP A 107 -1.64 -12.75 -3.21
CA TRP A 107 -2.98 -12.73 -2.61
C TRP A 107 -3.21 -11.52 -1.70
N ALA A 108 -2.20 -11.07 -0.95
CA ALA A 108 -2.37 -9.98 -0.01
C ALA A 108 -2.89 -8.67 -0.66
N PRO A 109 -2.47 -8.25 -1.87
CA PRO A 109 -3.00 -7.04 -2.50
C PRO A 109 -4.52 -7.07 -2.71
N LEU A 110 -5.11 -8.24 -2.97
CA LEU A 110 -6.56 -8.38 -3.12
C LEU A 110 -7.28 -8.12 -1.80
N PHE A 111 -6.75 -8.67 -0.70
CA PHE A 111 -7.32 -8.43 0.64
C PHE A 111 -7.12 -6.97 1.08
N VAL A 112 -5.96 -6.37 0.82
CA VAL A 112 -5.71 -4.95 1.08
C VAL A 112 -6.72 -4.08 0.35
N SER A 113 -6.95 -4.34 -0.94
CA SER A 113 -7.93 -3.59 -1.74
C SER A 113 -9.35 -3.76 -1.23
N LEU A 114 -9.74 -4.99 -0.85
CA LEU A 114 -11.05 -5.27 -0.27
C LEU A 114 -11.28 -4.49 1.03
N VAL A 115 -10.30 -4.53 1.95
CA VAL A 115 -10.39 -3.80 3.23
C VAL A 115 -10.44 -2.30 2.99
N MET A 116 -9.68 -1.77 2.01
CA MET A 116 -9.74 -0.35 1.63
C MET A 116 -11.11 0.06 1.14
N VAL A 117 -11.75 -0.73 0.27
CA VAL A 117 -13.12 -0.45 -0.19
C VAL A 117 -14.09 -0.45 1.00
N LEU A 118 -14.02 -1.48 1.85
CA LEU A 118 -14.85 -1.55 3.06
C LEU A 118 -14.66 -0.34 3.97
N PHE A 119 -13.44 0.21 4.05
CA PHE A 119 -13.15 1.36 4.87
C PHE A 119 -14.00 2.58 4.48
N PHE A 120 -14.21 2.81 3.19
CA PHE A 120 -14.99 3.94 2.68
C PHE A 120 -16.51 3.67 2.59
N VAL A 121 -16.96 2.44 2.79
CA VAL A 121 -18.40 2.08 2.83
C VAL A 121 -19.06 2.48 4.16
N GLY A 122 -18.29 2.85 5.18
CA GLY A 122 -18.79 3.26 6.50
C GLY A 122 -19.89 4.33 6.42
N SER A 123 -20.94 4.18 7.22
CA SER A 123 -22.13 5.05 7.18
C SER A 123 -22.10 6.14 8.23
N ALA A 124 -22.25 7.41 7.81
CA ALA A 124 -22.44 8.57 8.70
C ALA A 124 -23.71 8.45 9.57
N ASN A 125 -24.67 7.64 9.15
CA ASN A 125 -25.95 7.46 9.86
C ASN A 125 -25.89 6.40 10.97
N ALA A 126 -24.85 5.59 11.03
CA ALA A 126 -24.67 4.60 12.08
C ALA A 126 -24.43 5.25 13.45
N SER A 127 -24.55 4.45 14.51
CA SER A 127 -24.28 4.94 15.87
C SER A 127 -22.80 5.29 16.01
N PRO A 128 -22.43 6.32 16.81
CA PRO A 128 -21.03 6.68 17.03
C PRO A 128 -20.17 5.52 17.54
N VAL A 129 -20.72 4.70 18.44
CA VAL A 129 -20.03 3.54 18.99
C VAL A 129 -19.75 2.49 17.91
N PHE A 130 -20.73 2.22 17.04
CA PHE A 130 -20.54 1.31 15.91
C PHE A 130 -19.43 1.80 14.98
N ASN A 131 -19.42 3.10 14.66
CA ASN A 131 -18.39 3.67 13.78
C ASN A 131 -16.99 3.56 14.40
N ILE A 132 -16.84 3.73 15.70
CA ILE A 132 -15.56 3.55 16.40
C ILE A 132 -15.08 2.09 16.29
N ILE A 133 -15.95 1.13 16.61
CA ILE A 133 -15.61 -0.30 16.55
C ILE A 133 -15.29 -0.72 15.13
N TYR A 134 -16.13 -0.33 14.16
CA TYR A 134 -15.97 -0.60 12.75
C TYR A 134 -14.65 -0.08 12.21
N THR A 135 -14.35 1.20 12.47
CA THR A 135 -13.11 1.84 12.04
C THR A 135 -11.88 1.17 12.66
N THR A 136 -11.93 0.89 13.97
CA THR A 136 -10.81 0.21 14.66
C THR A 136 -10.57 -1.18 14.08
N PHE A 137 -11.63 -1.95 13.86
CA PHE A 137 -11.52 -3.28 13.25
C PHE A 137 -10.92 -3.22 11.85
N LEU A 138 -11.36 -2.27 11.01
CA LEU A 138 -10.83 -2.13 9.66
C LEU A 138 -9.38 -1.63 9.64
N PHE A 139 -8.96 -0.77 10.58
CA PHE A 139 -7.56 -0.39 10.68
C PHE A 139 -6.68 -1.59 11.02
N VAL A 140 -7.08 -2.41 12.00
CA VAL A 140 -6.35 -3.64 12.36
C VAL A 140 -6.31 -4.61 11.17
N MET A 141 -7.42 -4.80 10.46
CA MET A 141 -7.46 -5.66 9.27
C MET A 141 -6.57 -5.14 8.14
N LEU A 142 -6.59 -3.82 7.93
CA LEU A 142 -5.74 -3.17 6.93
C LEU A 142 -4.27 -3.36 7.27
N ASP A 143 -3.91 -3.18 8.52
CA ASP A 143 -2.56 -3.33 9.04
C ASP A 143 -2.04 -4.76 8.80
N VAL A 144 -2.77 -5.77 9.27
CA VAL A 144 -2.43 -7.19 9.06
C VAL A 144 -2.27 -7.53 7.58
N THR A 145 -3.23 -7.12 6.74
CA THR A 145 -3.20 -7.44 5.31
C THR A 145 -2.10 -6.68 4.57
N TYR A 146 -1.83 -5.44 4.96
CA TYR A 146 -0.77 -4.63 4.38
C TYR A 146 0.62 -5.16 4.75
N THR A 147 0.85 -5.51 6.03
CA THR A 147 2.10 -6.11 6.51
C THR A 147 2.38 -7.44 5.81
N ALA A 148 1.33 -8.25 5.58
CA ALA A 148 1.44 -9.49 4.80
C ALA A 148 1.86 -9.25 3.33
N PHE A 149 1.70 -8.05 2.81
CA PHE A 149 2.20 -7.64 1.50
C PHE A 149 3.57 -6.96 1.57
N ASP A 150 3.77 -6.04 2.51
CA ASP A 150 4.97 -5.18 2.58
C ASP A 150 6.23 -5.97 2.95
N ILE A 151 6.17 -6.83 3.97
CA ILE A 151 7.33 -7.61 4.44
C ILE A 151 7.85 -8.55 3.34
N PRO A 152 7.04 -9.42 2.69
CA PRO A 152 7.55 -10.26 1.62
C PRO A 152 8.05 -9.48 0.41
N MET A 153 7.41 -8.35 0.10
CA MET A 153 7.84 -7.49 -1.00
C MET A 153 9.18 -6.83 -0.72
N GLY A 154 9.44 -6.41 0.53
CA GLY A 154 10.75 -5.92 0.95
C GLY A 154 11.83 -6.99 0.90
N ALA A 155 11.54 -8.18 1.45
CA ALA A 155 12.46 -9.31 1.49
C ALA A 155 12.79 -9.86 0.08
N LEU A 156 11.85 -9.76 -0.87
CA LEU A 156 12.04 -10.19 -2.25
C LEU A 156 13.24 -9.50 -2.92
N ALA A 157 13.49 -8.21 -2.64
CA ALA A 157 14.62 -7.48 -3.21
C ALA A 157 15.97 -8.12 -2.87
N PHE A 158 16.09 -8.71 -1.68
CA PHE A 158 17.31 -9.40 -1.25
C PHE A 158 17.45 -10.80 -1.87
N SER A 159 16.35 -11.39 -2.31
CA SER A 159 16.34 -12.70 -2.97
C SER A 159 16.58 -12.61 -4.47
N ILE A 160 16.27 -11.47 -5.11
CA ILE A 160 16.40 -11.28 -6.55
C ILE A 160 17.85 -11.07 -6.96
N THR A 161 18.62 -10.32 -6.16
CA THR A 161 20.02 -10.04 -6.47
C THR A 161 20.93 -10.06 -5.24
N PRO A 162 22.12 -10.69 -5.33
CA PRO A 162 23.14 -10.63 -4.29
C PRO A 162 23.88 -9.29 -4.28
N SER A 163 23.93 -8.57 -5.43
CA SER A 163 24.70 -7.32 -5.58
C SER A 163 24.07 -6.15 -4.81
N GLY A 164 24.87 -5.48 -3.98
CA GLY A 164 24.47 -4.25 -3.25
C GLY A 164 24.18 -3.09 -4.18
N ILE A 165 24.92 -2.97 -5.28
CA ILE A 165 24.76 -1.91 -6.29
C ILE A 165 23.44 -2.07 -7.03
N GLU A 166 23.11 -3.30 -7.45
CA GLU A 166 21.84 -3.59 -8.12
C GLU A 166 20.66 -3.31 -7.17
N ARG A 167 20.74 -3.72 -5.90
CA ARG A 167 19.71 -3.41 -4.88
C ARG A 167 19.50 -1.92 -4.70
N THR A 168 20.57 -1.14 -4.64
CA THR A 168 20.47 0.32 -4.52
C THR A 168 19.73 0.94 -5.70
N LYS A 169 20.04 0.52 -6.93
CA LYS A 169 19.33 0.97 -8.13
C LYS A 169 17.89 0.49 -8.17
N LEU A 170 17.64 -0.77 -7.79
CA LEU A 170 16.29 -1.34 -7.66
C LEU A 170 15.42 -0.51 -6.71
N PHE A 171 15.94 -0.19 -5.52
CA PHE A 171 15.23 0.65 -4.56
C PHE A 171 15.06 2.09 -5.04
N GLY A 172 16.03 2.66 -5.75
CA GLY A 172 15.92 3.99 -6.35
C GLY A 172 14.76 4.07 -7.36
N VAL A 173 14.74 3.16 -8.33
CA VAL A 173 13.64 3.07 -9.32
C VAL A 173 12.31 2.81 -8.64
N SER A 174 12.28 1.91 -7.65
CA SER A 174 11.06 1.57 -6.92
C SER A 174 10.53 2.75 -6.10
N SER A 175 11.39 3.56 -5.50
CA SER A 175 10.99 4.74 -4.74
C SER A 175 10.36 5.80 -5.63
N ILE A 176 10.93 6.05 -6.81
CA ILE A 176 10.36 6.96 -7.80
C ILE A 176 8.99 6.45 -8.25
N THR A 177 8.91 5.16 -8.62
CA THR A 177 7.65 4.54 -9.06
C THR A 177 6.60 4.58 -7.95
N ARG A 178 6.99 4.27 -6.70
CA ARG A 178 6.12 4.35 -5.52
C ARG A 178 5.55 5.76 -5.33
N SER A 179 6.36 6.80 -5.49
CA SER A 179 5.93 8.19 -5.35
C SER A 179 4.98 8.61 -6.48
N VAL A 180 5.34 8.30 -7.74
CA VAL A 180 4.53 8.68 -8.91
C VAL A 180 3.20 7.94 -8.92
N VAL A 181 3.23 6.61 -8.80
CA VAL A 181 2.01 5.78 -8.79
C VAL A 181 1.18 6.04 -7.53
N GLY A 182 1.84 6.27 -6.39
CA GLY A 182 1.18 6.62 -5.13
C GLY A 182 0.46 7.96 -5.15
N ALA A 183 0.82 8.88 -6.05
CA ALA A 183 0.09 10.14 -6.22
C ALA A 183 -1.21 9.99 -7.03
N LEU A 184 -1.39 8.91 -7.79
CA LEU A 184 -2.56 8.71 -8.65
C LEU A 184 -3.89 8.80 -7.91
N PRO A 185 -4.11 8.15 -6.76
CA PRO A 185 -5.38 8.27 -6.04
C PRO A 185 -5.70 9.72 -5.67
N GLN A 186 -4.72 10.51 -5.29
CA GLN A 186 -4.91 11.92 -4.95
C GLN A 186 -5.33 12.75 -6.16
N VAL A 187 -4.73 12.46 -7.32
CA VAL A 187 -5.11 13.13 -8.59
C VAL A 187 -6.53 12.75 -8.98
N PHE A 188 -6.93 11.47 -8.82
CA PHE A 188 -8.30 11.03 -9.10
C PHE A 188 -9.32 11.69 -8.16
N VAL A 189 -9.05 11.75 -6.85
CA VAL A 189 -9.93 12.42 -5.89
C VAL A 189 -10.05 13.91 -6.20
N ALA A 190 -8.93 14.59 -6.48
CA ALA A 190 -8.94 16.00 -6.86
C ALA A 190 -9.70 16.23 -8.17
N GLY A 191 -9.52 15.37 -9.17
CA GLY A 191 -10.24 15.42 -10.44
C GLY A 191 -11.74 15.18 -10.27
N ALA A 192 -12.12 14.18 -9.47
CA ALA A 192 -13.52 13.90 -9.16
C ALA A 192 -14.20 15.07 -8.45
N ALA A 193 -13.52 15.74 -7.52
CA ALA A 193 -14.05 16.90 -6.81
C ALA A 193 -14.33 18.11 -7.73
N LEU A 194 -13.71 18.17 -8.92
CA LEU A 194 -14.00 19.21 -9.93
C LEU A 194 -15.27 18.93 -10.73
N LEU A 195 -15.79 17.70 -10.72
CA LEU A 195 -17.03 17.36 -11.41
C LEU A 195 -18.23 17.91 -10.65
N PRO A 196 -19.21 18.54 -11.35
CA PRO A 196 -20.39 19.16 -10.71
C PRO A 196 -21.15 18.21 -9.80
N TYR A 197 -21.25 16.93 -10.19
CA TYR A 197 -21.95 15.89 -9.44
C TYR A 197 -21.37 15.64 -8.05
N PHE A 198 -20.05 15.66 -7.91
CA PHE A 198 -19.38 15.37 -6.64
C PHE A 198 -19.24 16.60 -5.73
N LYS A 199 -19.52 17.79 -6.24
CA LYS A 199 -19.45 19.03 -5.47
C LYS A 199 -20.40 19.02 -4.28
N ASP A 200 -21.56 18.41 -4.44
CA ASP A 200 -22.59 18.26 -3.40
C ASP A 200 -22.58 16.89 -2.72
N HIS A 201 -21.80 15.91 -3.25
CA HIS A 201 -21.77 14.52 -2.82
C HIS A 201 -20.33 14.06 -2.46
N THR A 202 -19.60 14.89 -1.72
CA THR A 202 -18.20 14.66 -1.34
C THR A 202 -17.92 13.25 -0.78
N PRO A 203 -18.77 12.63 0.07
CA PRO A 203 -18.54 11.26 0.55
C PRO A 203 -18.51 10.22 -0.58
N GLN A 204 -19.31 10.40 -1.64
CA GLN A 204 -19.36 9.49 -2.78
C GLN A 204 -18.12 9.59 -3.69
N ALA A 205 -17.49 10.77 -3.74
CA ALA A 205 -16.23 10.95 -4.46
C ALA A 205 -15.10 10.10 -3.88
N TYR A 206 -15.09 9.86 -2.56
CA TYR A 206 -14.13 8.97 -1.93
C TYR A 206 -14.37 7.50 -2.25
N LEU A 207 -15.64 7.07 -2.34
CA LEU A 207 -16.00 5.70 -2.73
C LEU A 207 -15.58 5.37 -4.17
N THR A 208 -15.71 6.33 -5.09
CA THR A 208 -15.34 6.11 -6.50
C THR A 208 -13.85 6.15 -6.76
N SER A 209 -13.06 6.65 -5.80
CA SER A 209 -11.60 6.73 -5.89
C SER A 209 -10.87 5.60 -5.15
N ALA A 210 -11.58 4.84 -4.33
CA ALA A 210 -11.04 3.69 -3.59
C ALA A 210 -11.10 2.41 -4.41
#